data_bd8cbb22f05b59c13e987754c9b104ff
#
_entry.id   bd8cbb22f05b59c13e987754c9b104ff
#
_cell.length_a   1.000
_cell.length_b   1.000
_cell.length_c   1.000
_cell.angle_alpha   90.00
_cell.angle_beta   90.00
_cell.angle_gamma   90.00
#
_symmetry.space_group_name_H-M   'P 1'
#
loop_
_entity.id
_entity.type
_entity.pdbx_description
1 polymer ?
#
loop_
_entity_poly.entity_id
_entity_poly.type
_entity_poly.pdbx_seq_one_letter_code
_entity_poly.pdbx_strand_id
1 'polypeptide(L)'
;LVGEGSDIVFGGLDWLLAKDWTMEEFEKIYISMDPENFLRNPVSLQPIFERYRLPNNRIDYLRFLDDIFRIEAYTAYENAFSVAEMPYFDPFERLKMATPLDLNRIRGGEPKYIVRELFKMRYPNCSIPCKIRMPNPLDCYMRDWKGPSRREFILKSDVRGLKGKWKWQLYCLERFLNLYDF
;
A
#
# COMPACT_ATOMS: atom_id res chain seq x y z
N LEU A 1 -16.62 10.99 -2.94
CA LEU A 1 -16.49 9.78 -3.74
C LEU A 1 -15.03 9.48 -4.00
N VAL A 2 -14.58 8.29 -3.68
CA VAL A 2 -13.20 7.81 -3.84
C VAL A 2 -13.20 6.60 -4.77
N GLY A 3 -12.08 6.25 -5.35
CA GLY A 3 -11.94 5.13 -6.28
C GLY A 3 -10.79 4.19 -5.94
N GLU A 4 -10.31 4.20 -4.69
CA GLU A 4 -9.17 3.41 -4.23
C GLU A 4 -9.40 1.91 -4.38
N GLY A 5 -10.58 1.44 -4.01
CA GLY A 5 -10.94 0.04 -4.14
C GLY A 5 -10.84 -0.53 -5.55
N SER A 6 -10.81 0.32 -6.56
CA SER A 6 -10.63 -0.14 -7.95
C SER A 6 -9.29 -0.81 -8.20
N ASP A 7 -8.22 -0.40 -7.51
CA ASP A 7 -6.91 -1.04 -7.60
C ASP A 7 -6.89 -2.43 -6.96
N ILE A 8 -7.63 -2.59 -5.88
CA ILE A 8 -7.77 -3.87 -5.17
C ILE A 8 -8.62 -4.83 -6.00
N VAL A 9 -9.82 -4.38 -6.41
CA VAL A 9 -10.82 -5.26 -7.04
C VAL A 9 -10.44 -5.65 -8.47
N PHE A 10 -9.84 -4.75 -9.24
CA PHE A 10 -9.57 -4.97 -10.67
C PHE A 10 -8.09 -5.21 -11.02
N GLY A 11 -7.26 -5.51 -10.02
CA GLY A 11 -5.86 -5.87 -10.24
C GLY A 11 -4.97 -4.70 -10.65
N GLY A 12 -5.18 -3.53 -10.04
CA GLY A 12 -4.32 -2.36 -10.24
C GLY A 12 -3.02 -2.40 -9.45
N LEU A 13 -2.91 -3.33 -8.48
CA LEU A 13 -1.70 -3.61 -7.71
C LEU A 13 -0.76 -4.56 -8.47
N ASP A 14 -0.49 -4.24 -9.74
CA ASP A 14 0.26 -5.07 -10.68
C ASP A 14 1.61 -5.54 -10.13
N TRP A 15 2.30 -4.71 -9.36
CA TRP A 15 3.58 -5.03 -8.74
C TRP A 15 3.50 -6.09 -7.63
N LEU A 16 2.39 -6.18 -6.88
CA LEU A 16 2.12 -7.24 -5.91
C LEU A 16 1.55 -8.51 -6.57
N LEU A 17 0.90 -8.37 -7.72
CA LEU A 17 0.33 -9.46 -8.50
C LEU A 17 1.30 -10.04 -9.55
N ALA A 18 2.54 -9.52 -9.62
CA ALA A 18 3.50 -9.80 -10.69
C ALA A 18 3.90 -11.28 -10.82
N LYS A 19 3.88 -12.01 -9.73
CA LYS A 19 4.23 -13.46 -9.70
C LYS A 19 3.66 -14.13 -8.46
N ASP A 20 3.84 -15.43 -8.39
CA ASP A 20 3.64 -16.18 -7.16
C ASP A 20 4.90 -16.04 -6.29
N TRP A 21 4.74 -15.44 -5.11
CA TRP A 21 5.82 -15.02 -4.24
C TRP A 21 6.25 -16.12 -3.26
N THR A 22 7.55 -16.19 -2.93
CA THR A 22 7.99 -16.81 -1.67
C THR A 22 7.70 -15.87 -0.51
N MET A 23 7.76 -16.40 0.73
CA MET A 23 7.57 -15.58 1.93
C MET A 23 8.56 -14.41 1.99
N GLU A 24 9.85 -14.72 1.84
CA GLU A 24 10.91 -13.70 1.94
C GLU A 24 10.84 -12.64 0.84
N GLU A 25 10.49 -13.06 -0.39
CA GLU A 25 10.33 -12.11 -1.50
C GLU A 25 9.17 -11.16 -1.25
N PHE A 26 8.04 -11.70 -0.75
CA PHE A 26 6.84 -10.90 -0.50
C PHE A 26 7.05 -9.94 0.68
N GLU A 27 7.62 -10.41 1.78
CA GLU A 27 7.97 -9.58 2.90
C GLU A 27 8.86 -8.41 2.47
N LYS A 28 9.90 -8.69 1.72
CA LYS A 28 10.84 -7.68 1.23
C LYS A 28 10.20 -6.63 0.32
N ILE A 29 9.22 -7.02 -0.50
CA ILE A 29 8.54 -6.07 -1.39
C ILE A 29 7.45 -5.29 -0.65
N TYR A 30 6.80 -5.91 0.31
CA TYR A 30 5.73 -5.30 1.09
C TYR A 30 6.26 -4.38 2.19
N ILE A 31 7.21 -4.88 2.99
CA ILE A 31 7.89 -4.09 4.03
C ILE A 31 8.98 -3.26 3.36
N SER A 32 8.61 -2.07 2.98
CA SER A 32 9.51 -1.19 2.24
C SER A 32 10.53 -0.47 3.12
N MET A 33 10.39 -0.51 4.44
CA MET A 33 11.31 0.08 5.42
C MET A 33 11.41 -0.86 6.63
N ASP A 34 12.60 -1.43 6.84
CA ASP A 34 12.87 -2.33 7.95
C ASP A 34 12.81 -1.56 9.29
N PRO A 35 11.86 -1.88 10.18
CA PRO A 35 11.72 -1.20 11.46
C PRO A 35 12.96 -1.30 12.36
N GLU A 36 13.75 -2.37 12.23
CA GLU A 36 14.98 -2.59 13.03
C GLU A 36 16.05 -1.53 12.80
N ASN A 37 16.00 -0.85 11.66
CA ASN A 37 16.92 0.24 11.37
C ASN A 37 16.55 1.56 12.05
N PHE A 38 15.33 1.68 12.59
CA PHE A 38 14.80 2.94 13.10
C PHE A 38 14.24 2.87 14.51
N LEU A 39 13.85 1.69 14.99
CA LEU A 39 13.25 1.50 16.31
C LEU A 39 14.14 0.71 17.25
N ARG A 40 14.15 1.07 18.54
CA ARG A 40 14.91 0.36 19.58
C ARG A 40 14.35 -1.02 19.87
N ASN A 41 13.03 -1.13 19.89
CA ASN A 41 12.31 -2.36 20.20
C ASN A 41 11.23 -2.59 19.14
N PRO A 42 11.61 -2.91 17.89
CA PRO A 42 10.66 -3.16 16.84
C PRO A 42 9.86 -4.42 17.14
N VAL A 43 8.57 -4.39 16.86
CA VAL A 43 7.73 -5.59 16.89
C VAL A 43 7.92 -6.32 15.58
N SER A 44 8.17 -7.62 15.64
CA SER A 44 8.27 -8.44 14.43
C SER A 44 6.91 -8.52 13.73
N LEU A 45 6.92 -8.31 12.42
CA LEU A 45 5.75 -8.50 11.56
C LEU A 45 5.60 -9.96 11.08
N GLN A 46 6.59 -10.80 11.35
CA GLN A 46 6.60 -12.21 10.96
C GLN A 46 5.31 -12.96 11.33
N PRO A 47 4.72 -12.82 12.54
CA PRO A 47 3.47 -13.50 12.89
C PRO A 47 2.28 -13.12 12.00
N ILE A 48 2.30 -11.95 11.39
CA ILE A 48 1.26 -11.51 10.44
C ILE A 48 1.41 -12.29 9.12
N PHE A 49 2.61 -12.34 8.56
CA PHE A 49 2.89 -13.04 7.31
C PHE A 49 2.68 -14.56 7.45
N GLU A 50 3.08 -15.15 8.59
CA GLU A 50 2.92 -16.57 8.86
C GLU A 50 1.48 -17.08 8.74
N ARG A 51 0.48 -16.22 8.96
CA ARG A 51 -0.95 -16.58 8.78
C ARG A 51 -1.30 -16.91 7.32
N TYR A 52 -0.48 -16.47 6.40
CA TYR A 52 -0.68 -16.63 4.95
C TYR A 52 0.32 -17.58 4.32
N ARG A 53 1.10 -18.32 5.14
CA ARG A 53 2.07 -19.29 4.64
C ARG A 53 1.38 -20.44 3.92
N LEU A 54 1.86 -20.74 2.74
CA LEU A 54 1.53 -21.91 1.95
C LEU A 54 2.69 -22.93 1.96
N PRO A 55 2.45 -24.19 1.53
CA PRO A 55 3.51 -25.16 1.31
C PRO A 55 4.64 -24.61 0.40
N ASN A 56 5.84 -25.19 0.53
CA ASN A 56 7.03 -24.82 -0.27
C ASN A 56 7.48 -23.35 -0.06
N ASN A 57 7.29 -22.84 1.16
CA ASN A 57 7.70 -21.49 1.54
C ASN A 57 7.06 -20.37 0.68
N ARG A 58 5.86 -20.60 0.19
CA ARG A 58 5.07 -19.60 -0.55
C ARG A 58 4.11 -18.87 0.36
N ILE A 59 3.59 -17.76 -0.11
CA ILE A 59 2.58 -16.97 0.59
C ILE A 59 1.28 -16.90 -0.23
N ASP A 60 0.14 -17.00 0.45
CA ASP A 60 -1.17 -16.66 -0.11
C ASP A 60 -1.32 -15.12 -0.15
N TYR A 61 -0.61 -14.52 -1.10
CA TYR A 61 -0.58 -13.07 -1.26
C TYR A 61 -1.94 -12.50 -1.65
N LEU A 62 -2.80 -13.24 -2.33
CA LEU A 62 -4.14 -12.78 -2.69
C LEU A 62 -5.01 -12.62 -1.44
N ARG A 63 -4.98 -13.60 -0.56
CA ARG A 63 -5.66 -13.52 0.73
C ARG A 63 -5.05 -12.45 1.62
N PHE A 64 -3.72 -12.32 1.64
CA PHE A 64 -3.04 -11.24 2.36
C PHE A 64 -3.50 -9.86 1.86
N LEU A 65 -3.61 -9.66 0.57
CA LEU A 65 -4.08 -8.38 0.00
C LEU A 65 -5.53 -8.09 0.37
N ASP A 66 -6.39 -9.10 0.40
CA ASP A 66 -7.78 -8.92 0.80
C ASP A 66 -7.94 -8.64 2.31
N ASP A 67 -7.18 -9.32 3.15
CA ASP A 67 -7.29 -9.22 4.61
C ASP A 67 -6.52 -8.02 5.20
N ILE A 68 -5.35 -7.71 4.67
CA ILE A 68 -4.43 -6.70 5.26
C ILE A 68 -4.39 -5.43 4.42
N PHE A 69 -4.01 -5.52 3.14
CA PHE A 69 -3.85 -4.33 2.30
C PHE A 69 -5.16 -3.57 2.12
N ARG A 70 -6.27 -4.28 1.98
CA ARG A 70 -7.60 -3.67 1.88
C ARG A 70 -7.90 -2.81 3.11
N ILE A 71 -7.66 -3.34 4.32
CA ILE A 71 -7.89 -2.60 5.56
C ILE A 71 -6.97 -1.38 5.63
N GLU A 72 -5.68 -1.53 5.34
CA GLU A 72 -4.73 -0.41 5.35
C GLU A 72 -5.15 0.71 4.40
N ALA A 73 -5.54 0.36 3.18
CA ALA A 73 -5.94 1.33 2.16
C ALA A 73 -7.21 2.09 2.57
N TYR A 74 -8.26 1.38 2.93
CA TYR A 74 -9.54 2.04 3.29
C TYR A 74 -9.45 2.85 4.57
N THR A 75 -8.82 2.32 5.62
CA THR A 75 -8.67 3.04 6.89
C THR A 75 -7.92 4.36 6.72
N ALA A 76 -6.94 4.41 5.83
CA ALA A 76 -6.23 5.66 5.53
C ALA A 76 -7.17 6.73 4.96
N TYR A 77 -8.06 6.37 4.04
CA TYR A 77 -9.05 7.29 3.48
C TYR A 77 -10.14 7.64 4.48
N GLU A 78 -10.70 6.67 5.19
CA GLU A 78 -11.71 6.90 6.22
C GLU A 78 -11.21 7.89 7.27
N ASN A 79 -10.00 7.72 7.76
CA ASN A 79 -9.37 8.63 8.72
C ASN A 79 -9.20 10.05 8.14
N ALA A 80 -8.71 10.16 6.92
CA ALA A 80 -8.51 11.45 6.27
C ALA A 80 -9.83 12.22 6.08
N PHE A 81 -10.88 11.53 5.60
CA PHE A 81 -12.20 12.10 5.41
C PHE A 81 -12.89 12.43 6.75
N SER A 82 -12.71 11.58 7.77
CA SER A 82 -13.23 11.81 9.12
C SER A 82 -12.64 13.08 9.74
N VAL A 83 -11.32 13.27 9.65
CA VAL A 83 -10.65 14.49 10.14
C VAL A 83 -11.11 15.74 9.39
N ALA A 84 -11.43 15.61 8.12
CA ALA A 84 -11.97 16.69 7.29
C ALA A 84 -13.48 16.92 7.48
N GLU A 85 -14.14 16.14 8.33
CA GLU A 85 -15.61 16.15 8.52
C GLU A 85 -16.38 15.95 7.21
N MET A 86 -15.81 15.18 6.29
CA MET A 86 -16.40 14.90 4.99
C MET A 86 -16.92 13.45 4.92
N PRO A 87 -18.09 13.22 4.30
CA PRO A 87 -18.56 11.85 4.10
C PRO A 87 -17.66 11.08 3.14
N TYR A 88 -17.27 9.87 3.53
CA TYR A 88 -16.49 8.94 2.72
C TYR A 88 -17.42 7.94 2.02
N PHE A 89 -17.15 7.68 0.75
CA PHE A 89 -17.80 6.61 0.00
C PHE A 89 -16.90 6.11 -1.13
N ASP A 90 -16.59 4.82 -1.11
CA ASP A 90 -15.92 4.12 -2.22
C ASP A 90 -16.89 3.07 -2.80
N PRO A 91 -17.32 3.21 -4.07
CA PRO A 91 -18.25 2.26 -4.70
C PRO A 91 -17.65 0.86 -4.87
N PHE A 92 -16.33 0.71 -4.82
CA PHE A 92 -15.63 -0.56 -4.99
C PHE A 92 -15.42 -1.33 -3.69
N GLU A 93 -15.59 -0.69 -2.53
CA GLU A 93 -15.33 -1.31 -1.22
C GLU A 93 -16.16 -2.59 -1.00
N ARG A 94 -17.40 -2.57 -1.47
CA ARG A 94 -18.35 -3.69 -1.33
C ARG A 94 -18.47 -4.55 -2.59
N LEU A 95 -17.74 -4.20 -3.64
CA LEU A 95 -17.76 -4.95 -4.88
C LEU A 95 -16.99 -6.25 -4.72
N LYS A 96 -17.61 -7.36 -5.18
CA LYS A 96 -16.96 -8.66 -5.30
C LYS A 96 -17.01 -9.11 -6.74
N MET A 97 -15.90 -9.63 -7.22
CA MET A 97 -15.84 -10.23 -8.55
C MET A 97 -16.58 -11.57 -8.56
N ALA A 98 -17.41 -11.82 -9.57
CA ALA A 98 -18.10 -13.10 -9.75
C ALA A 98 -17.13 -14.23 -10.15
N THR A 99 -16.02 -13.88 -10.79
CA THR A 99 -14.96 -14.81 -11.18
C THR A 99 -13.61 -14.23 -10.76
N PRO A 100 -12.61 -15.08 -10.43
CA PRO A 100 -11.27 -14.60 -10.14
C PRO A 100 -10.68 -13.79 -11.30
N LEU A 101 -9.79 -12.86 -10.97
CA LEU A 101 -9.02 -12.12 -11.97
C LEU A 101 -8.08 -13.07 -12.74
N ASP A 102 -7.95 -12.81 -14.04
CA ASP A 102 -6.93 -13.46 -14.85
C ASP A 102 -5.55 -12.85 -14.56
N LEU A 103 -4.81 -13.51 -13.67
CA LEU A 103 -3.48 -13.06 -13.28
C LEU A 103 -2.48 -13.12 -14.43
N ASN A 104 -2.67 -13.99 -15.43
CA ASN A 104 -1.77 -14.05 -16.58
C ASN A 104 -1.88 -12.79 -17.43
N ARG A 105 -3.08 -12.26 -17.60
CA ARG A 105 -3.27 -10.96 -18.28
C ARG A 105 -2.61 -9.82 -17.52
N ILE A 106 -2.78 -9.78 -16.20
CA ILE A 106 -2.16 -8.74 -15.36
C ILE A 106 -0.64 -8.82 -15.45
N ARG A 107 -0.08 -10.02 -15.33
CA ARG A 107 1.36 -10.30 -15.45
C ARG A 107 1.90 -10.02 -16.87
N GLY A 108 1.04 -10.17 -17.87
CA GLY A 108 1.30 -9.79 -19.26
C GLY A 108 1.26 -8.30 -19.56
N GLY A 109 1.03 -7.47 -18.54
CA GLY A 109 1.03 -5.99 -18.69
C GLY A 109 -0.34 -5.36 -18.90
N GLU A 110 -1.42 -6.09 -18.62
CA GLU A 110 -2.80 -5.60 -18.72
C GLU A 110 -3.47 -5.38 -17.35
N PRO A 111 -2.92 -4.53 -16.45
CA PRO A 111 -3.59 -4.24 -15.19
C PRO A 111 -4.95 -3.60 -15.42
N LYS A 112 -5.93 -3.91 -14.56
CA LYS A 112 -7.31 -3.39 -14.69
C LYS A 112 -7.94 -3.68 -16.05
N TYR A 113 -7.64 -4.83 -16.67
CA TYR A 113 -8.10 -5.16 -18.02
C TYR A 113 -9.63 -5.08 -18.17
N ILE A 114 -10.40 -5.50 -17.17
CA ILE A 114 -11.88 -5.43 -17.17
C ILE A 114 -12.36 -3.99 -17.30
N VAL A 115 -11.78 -3.08 -16.52
CA VAL A 115 -12.15 -1.64 -16.56
C VAL A 115 -11.76 -1.05 -17.91
N ARG A 116 -10.61 -1.43 -18.45
CA ARG A 116 -10.12 -0.97 -19.76
C ARG A 116 -11.00 -1.45 -20.91
N GLU A 117 -11.44 -2.70 -20.86
CA GLU A 117 -12.39 -3.27 -21.85
C GLU A 117 -13.74 -2.57 -21.78
N LEU A 118 -14.29 -2.39 -20.58
CA LEU A 118 -15.54 -1.67 -20.38
C LEU A 118 -15.44 -0.23 -20.90
N PHE A 119 -14.31 0.46 -20.65
CA PHE A 119 -14.07 1.79 -21.18
C PHE A 119 -14.07 1.80 -22.72
N LYS A 120 -13.36 0.87 -23.36
CA LYS A 120 -13.33 0.75 -24.84
C LYS A 120 -14.72 0.47 -25.41
N MET A 121 -15.50 -0.39 -24.77
CA MET A 121 -16.86 -0.67 -25.20
C MET A 121 -17.76 0.56 -25.11
N ARG A 122 -17.61 1.34 -24.03
CA ARG A 122 -18.45 2.51 -23.78
C ARG A 122 -18.01 3.74 -24.59
N TYR A 123 -16.72 3.86 -24.83
CA TYR A 123 -16.09 5.00 -25.49
C TYR A 123 -15.14 4.53 -26.61
N PRO A 124 -15.67 3.95 -27.70
CA PRO A 124 -14.85 3.30 -28.73
C PRO A 124 -13.88 4.28 -29.46
N ASN A 125 -14.22 5.55 -29.49
CA ASN A 125 -13.41 6.58 -30.16
C ASN A 125 -12.40 7.26 -29.22
N CYS A 126 -12.36 6.86 -27.94
CA CYS A 126 -11.42 7.42 -26.98
C CYS A 126 -10.21 6.48 -26.79
N SER A 127 -9.02 7.03 -26.86
CA SER A 127 -7.81 6.29 -26.46
C SER A 127 -7.72 6.17 -24.95
N ILE A 128 -7.26 5.00 -24.48
CA ILE A 128 -6.95 4.83 -23.05
C ILE A 128 -5.58 5.49 -22.80
N PRO A 129 -5.51 6.49 -21.88
CA PRO A 129 -4.23 7.15 -21.59
C PRO A 129 -3.25 6.17 -20.93
N CYS A 130 -1.96 6.42 -21.13
CA CYS A 130 -0.92 5.71 -20.40
C CYS A 130 -1.06 5.96 -18.88
N LYS A 131 -0.68 4.95 -18.07
CA LYS A 131 -0.64 5.08 -16.61
C LYS A 131 0.37 6.18 -16.23
N ILE A 132 -0.11 7.25 -15.62
CA ILE A 132 0.72 8.31 -15.08
C ILE A 132 0.81 8.09 -13.57
N ARG A 133 2.03 8.04 -13.04
CA ARG A 133 2.23 7.96 -11.60
C ARG A 133 1.76 9.26 -10.95
N MET A 134 1.03 9.14 -9.83
CA MET A 134 0.64 10.30 -9.04
C MET A 134 1.91 10.98 -8.50
N PRO A 135 2.06 12.31 -8.66
CA PRO A 135 3.19 13.02 -8.09
C PRO A 135 3.17 12.90 -6.57
N ASN A 136 4.34 12.63 -6.00
CA ASN A 136 4.49 12.53 -4.55
C ASN A 136 5.28 13.73 -4.03
N PRO A 137 4.63 14.71 -3.38
CA PRO A 137 5.29 15.92 -2.90
C PRO A 137 6.07 15.72 -1.59
N LEU A 138 6.08 14.52 -1.01
CA LEU A 138 6.70 14.27 0.30
C LEU A 138 8.20 14.57 0.34
N ASP A 139 8.91 14.39 -0.77
CA ASP A 139 10.33 14.79 -0.83
C ASP A 139 10.50 16.30 -0.63
N CYS A 140 9.56 17.09 -1.08
CA CYS A 140 9.54 18.54 -0.88
C CYS A 140 9.19 18.91 0.56
N TYR A 141 8.07 18.37 1.08
CA TYR A 141 7.58 18.69 2.41
C TYR A 141 8.51 18.22 3.53
N MET A 142 9.17 17.06 3.32
CA MET A 142 10.05 16.46 4.33
C MET A 142 11.53 16.82 4.15
N ARG A 143 11.85 17.76 3.25
CA ARG A 143 13.25 18.15 2.94
C ARG A 143 14.03 18.54 4.18
N ASP A 144 13.46 19.42 4.99
CA ASP A 144 14.13 20.03 6.14
C ASP A 144 13.84 19.32 7.47
N TRP A 145 13.08 18.23 7.44
CA TRP A 145 12.79 17.45 8.63
C TRP A 145 14.06 16.75 9.14
N LYS A 146 14.38 16.99 10.41
CA LYS A 146 15.65 16.57 11.06
C LYS A 146 15.63 15.13 11.60
N GLY A 147 14.50 14.48 11.53
CA GLY A 147 14.30 13.15 12.12
C GLY A 147 13.52 13.19 13.42
N PRO A 148 13.11 12.01 13.92
CA PRO A 148 12.40 11.89 15.18
C PRO A 148 13.31 12.21 16.37
N SER A 149 12.71 12.78 17.41
CA SER A 149 13.42 13.17 18.66
C SER A 149 13.17 12.19 19.81
N ARG A 150 12.18 11.33 19.69
CA ARG A 150 11.78 10.40 20.76
C ARG A 150 12.79 9.27 20.96
N ARG A 151 12.87 8.81 22.24
CA ARG A 151 13.81 7.75 22.67
C ARG A 151 13.55 6.38 22.03
N GLU A 152 12.35 6.13 21.52
CA GLU A 152 11.96 4.88 20.85
C GLU A 152 12.66 4.69 19.50
N PHE A 153 13.17 5.77 18.93
CA PHE A 153 13.88 5.74 17.66
C PHE A 153 15.39 5.55 17.84
N ILE A 154 15.97 4.72 16.97
CA ILE A 154 17.40 4.60 16.77
C ILE A 154 17.67 4.91 15.31
N LEU A 155 18.39 5.96 15.05
CA LEU A 155 18.81 6.29 13.68
C LEU A 155 20.16 5.64 13.42
N LYS A 156 20.16 4.47 12.81
CA LYS A 156 21.38 3.79 12.33
C LYS A 156 21.91 4.39 11.03
N SER A 157 21.05 5.12 10.30
CA SER A 157 21.37 5.78 9.05
C SER A 157 21.01 7.26 9.09
N ASP A 158 21.66 8.06 8.25
CA ASP A 158 21.36 9.49 8.16
C ASP A 158 19.93 9.70 7.60
N VAL A 159 19.04 10.21 8.44
CA VAL A 159 17.66 10.54 8.05
C VAL A 159 17.62 11.51 6.87
N ARG A 160 18.62 12.38 6.72
CA ARG A 160 18.70 13.33 5.60
C ARG A 160 18.76 12.64 4.25
N GLY A 161 19.39 11.46 4.19
CA GLY A 161 19.48 10.64 2.98
C GLY A 161 18.21 9.87 2.64
N LEU A 162 17.21 9.82 3.53
CA LEU A 162 15.97 9.11 3.29
C LEU A 162 15.06 9.86 2.29
N LYS A 163 14.33 9.09 1.48
CA LYS A 163 13.25 9.62 0.64
C LYS A 163 12.14 10.20 1.50
N GLY A 164 11.45 11.21 1.00
CA GLY A 164 10.37 11.90 1.72
C GLY A 164 9.28 10.97 2.25
N LYS A 165 8.93 9.90 1.51
CA LYS A 165 7.95 8.91 1.96
C LYS A 165 8.37 8.18 3.24
N TRP A 166 9.66 7.88 3.40
CA TRP A 166 10.19 7.24 4.61
C TRP A 166 10.25 8.21 5.79
N LYS A 167 10.68 9.43 5.53
CA LYS A 167 10.64 10.51 6.53
C LYS A 167 9.22 10.74 7.03
N TRP A 168 8.25 10.74 6.13
CA TRP A 168 6.84 10.88 6.46
C TRP A 168 6.32 9.76 7.36
N GLN A 169 6.66 8.51 7.09
CA GLN A 169 6.26 7.38 7.94
C GLN A 169 6.83 7.50 9.36
N LEU A 170 8.12 7.85 9.48
CA LEU A 170 8.76 8.07 10.79
C LEU A 170 8.12 9.26 11.53
N TYR A 171 7.83 10.33 10.81
CA TYR A 171 7.14 11.50 11.36
C TYR A 171 5.73 11.14 11.86
N CYS A 172 4.96 10.41 11.08
CA CYS A 172 3.62 9.97 11.48
C CYS A 172 3.67 9.08 12.72
N LEU A 173 4.62 8.14 12.77
CA LEU A 173 4.80 7.28 13.94
C LEU A 173 5.18 8.09 15.19
N GLU A 174 6.09 9.05 15.07
CA GLU A 174 6.45 9.94 16.18
C GLU A 174 5.24 10.77 16.67
N ARG A 175 4.45 11.32 15.73
CA ARG A 175 3.23 12.06 16.07
C ARG A 175 2.20 11.16 16.77
N PHE A 176 2.01 9.94 16.30
CA PHE A 176 1.15 8.96 16.94
C PHE A 176 1.60 8.65 18.37
N LEU A 177 2.87 8.35 18.56
CA LEU A 177 3.43 8.09 19.90
C LEU A 177 3.27 9.29 20.84
N ASN A 178 3.42 10.51 20.32
CA ASN A 178 3.20 11.74 21.14
C ASN A 178 1.76 11.93 21.58
N LEU A 179 0.77 11.38 20.86
CA LEU A 179 -0.63 11.46 21.24
C LEU A 179 -1.01 10.45 22.32
N TYR A 180 -0.29 9.33 22.40
CA TYR A 180 -0.58 8.22 23.31
C TYR A 180 0.48 8.02 24.39
N ASP A 181 1.33 9.04 24.61
CA ASP A 181 2.32 9.02 25.67
C ASP A 181 1.61 9.37 27.01
N PHE A 182 1.51 8.39 27.87
CA PHE A 182 0.97 8.49 29.22
C PHE A 182 2.11 8.65 30.21
#